data_bd86a650d98ecef9eaac70c8e9f7d5a3
#
_entry.id   bd86a650d98ecef9eaac70c8e9f7d5a3
#
_cell.length_a   1.000
_cell.length_b   1.000
_cell.length_c   1.000
_cell.angle_alpha   90.00
_cell.angle_beta   90.00
_cell.angle_gamma   90.00
#
_symmetry.space_group_name_H-M   'P 1'
#
loop_
_entity.id
_entity.type
_entity.pdbx_description
1 polymer ?
#
loop_
_entity_poly.entity_id
_entity_poly.type
_entity_poly.pdbx_seq_one_letter_code
_entity_poly.pdbx_strand_id
1 'polypeptide(L)'
;MTVVKLAPMGDPMELQVHGYELTLRLAEADQIEIAPISKRTREHKGLDRVTDAEHPGLGEDGKYHSKKDENPLPEGTTLTFALAGNQNCGKTTLFNQLTGSNQHVGNFPGVTVDRKDGSIKGYPDTLVTDLPGIYSMSPYSSEEIVSRNFILYEKPRAIINIVDATNIERNLYLTMQLLEMNIPMVVALNMMDEVTGNHGSIDVNAMEAFLGVPVIPISAAKNEGVDELIR
;
A
#
# COMPACT_ATOMS: atom_id res chain seq x y z
N MET A 1 -17.83 -7.65 17.75
CA MET A 1 -17.35 -7.72 19.14
C MET A 1 -18.27 -8.62 19.92
N THR A 2 -17.74 -9.59 20.66
CA THR A 2 -18.52 -10.54 21.46
C THR A 2 -17.92 -10.62 22.86
N VAL A 3 -18.75 -10.58 23.90
CA VAL A 3 -18.28 -10.83 25.25
C VAL A 3 -18.04 -12.33 25.40
N VAL A 4 -16.82 -12.72 25.72
CA VAL A 4 -16.42 -14.14 25.85
C VAL A 4 -16.59 -14.62 27.27
N LYS A 5 -16.17 -13.81 28.24
CA LYS A 5 -16.18 -14.18 29.64
C LYS A 5 -16.23 -12.95 30.56
N LEU A 6 -16.82 -13.10 31.72
CA LEU A 6 -16.72 -12.17 32.83
C LEU A 6 -15.95 -12.85 33.97
N ALA A 7 -15.08 -12.13 34.63
CA ALA A 7 -14.43 -12.63 35.83
C ALA A 7 -15.48 -12.92 36.94
N PRO A 8 -15.17 -13.76 37.96
CA PRO A 8 -16.13 -14.18 38.97
C PRO A 8 -16.84 -13.06 39.73
N MET A 9 -16.24 -11.87 39.77
CA MET A 9 -16.83 -10.66 40.37
C MET A 9 -17.30 -9.65 39.31
N GLY A 10 -17.37 -10.05 38.05
CA GLY A 10 -17.82 -9.23 36.92
C GLY A 10 -16.74 -8.31 36.29
N ASP A 11 -15.60 -8.14 36.92
CA ASP A 11 -14.50 -7.27 36.47
C ASP A 11 -13.15 -8.00 36.60
N PRO A 12 -12.33 -8.10 35.56
CA PRO A 12 -12.51 -7.56 34.19
C PRO A 12 -13.40 -8.41 33.28
N MET A 13 -13.80 -7.87 32.15
CA MET A 13 -14.47 -8.60 31.09
C MET A 13 -13.51 -8.96 29.95
N GLU A 14 -13.68 -10.13 29.39
CA GLU A 14 -12.97 -10.59 28.18
C GLU A 14 -13.88 -10.42 26.97
N LEU A 15 -13.35 -9.72 25.97
CA LEU A 15 -14.02 -9.44 24.71
C LEU A 15 -13.26 -10.08 23.57
N GLN A 16 -13.97 -10.59 22.57
CA GLN A 16 -13.37 -11.00 21.31
C GLN A 16 -13.66 -9.95 20.24
N VAL A 17 -12.60 -9.37 19.67
CA VAL A 17 -12.65 -8.36 18.61
C VAL A 17 -11.77 -8.82 17.47
N HIS A 18 -12.36 -9.08 16.30
CA HIS A 18 -11.64 -9.55 15.10
C HIS A 18 -10.71 -10.76 15.31
N GLY A 19 -11.11 -11.69 16.19
CA GLY A 19 -10.34 -12.87 16.51
C GLY A 19 -9.29 -12.71 17.62
N TYR A 20 -9.10 -11.49 18.13
CA TYR A 20 -8.23 -11.21 19.27
C TYR A 20 -9.04 -11.17 20.58
N GLU A 21 -8.43 -11.67 21.66
CA GLU A 21 -8.99 -11.55 23.01
C GLU A 21 -8.46 -10.27 23.65
N LEU A 22 -9.36 -9.44 24.11
CA LEU A 22 -9.08 -8.19 24.80
C LEU A 22 -9.71 -8.22 26.18
N THR A 23 -8.92 -7.96 27.20
CA THR A 23 -9.40 -7.87 28.59
C THR A 23 -9.51 -6.39 28.98
N LEU A 24 -10.72 -5.96 29.38
CA LEU A 24 -11.00 -4.59 29.79
C LEU A 24 -11.65 -4.58 31.18
N ARG A 25 -11.35 -3.56 31.97
CA ARG A 25 -12.11 -3.27 33.16
C ARG A 25 -13.46 -2.65 32.81
N LEU A 26 -14.48 -2.88 33.63
CA LEU A 26 -15.81 -2.32 33.38
C LEU A 26 -15.80 -0.80 33.20
N ALA A 27 -15.01 -0.10 34.02
CA ALA A 27 -14.84 1.35 33.91
C ALA A 27 -14.24 1.82 32.58
N GLU A 28 -13.44 0.99 31.94
CA GLU A 28 -12.86 1.26 30.61
C GLU A 28 -13.86 0.89 29.50
N ALA A 29 -14.60 -0.20 29.70
CA ALA A 29 -15.63 -0.64 28.78
C ALA A 29 -16.82 0.35 28.71
N ASP A 30 -17.16 1.02 29.79
CA ASP A 30 -18.20 2.06 29.82
C ASP A 30 -17.87 3.30 28.98
N GLN A 31 -16.60 3.49 28.62
CA GLN A 31 -16.15 4.58 27.75
C GLN A 31 -16.20 4.23 26.25
N ILE A 32 -16.55 2.98 25.91
CA ILE A 32 -16.58 2.52 24.53
C ILE A 32 -18.00 2.68 23.98
N GLU A 33 -18.15 3.59 23.04
CA GLU A 33 -19.40 3.71 22.29
C GLU A 33 -19.50 2.58 21.25
N ILE A 34 -20.56 1.78 21.33
CA ILE A 34 -20.87 0.73 20.37
C ILE A 34 -22.07 1.15 19.52
N ALA A 35 -21.88 1.15 18.22
CA ALA A 35 -22.98 1.26 17.28
C ALA A 35 -23.41 -0.14 16.78
N PRO A 36 -24.71 -0.46 16.71
CA PRO A 36 -25.16 -1.68 16.08
C PRO A 36 -24.72 -1.67 14.62
N ILE A 37 -23.98 -2.67 14.21
CA ILE A 37 -23.65 -2.88 12.80
C ILE A 37 -24.98 -3.23 12.12
N SER A 38 -25.61 -2.26 11.44
CA SER A 38 -26.58 -2.59 10.43
C SER A 38 -25.88 -3.55 9.46
N LYS A 39 -26.47 -4.72 9.19
CA LYS A 39 -25.99 -5.64 8.17
C LYS A 39 -25.93 -4.86 6.85
N ARG A 40 -24.86 -4.11 6.62
CA ARG A 40 -24.43 -3.84 5.26
C ARG A 40 -24.03 -5.20 4.75
N THR A 41 -24.87 -5.76 3.91
CA THR A 41 -24.48 -6.79 2.96
C THR A 41 -23.30 -6.18 2.21
N ARG A 42 -22.08 -6.36 2.75
CA ARG A 42 -20.90 -6.31 1.92
C ARG A 42 -21.11 -7.54 1.02
N GLU A 43 -21.63 -7.30 -0.17
CA GLU A 43 -21.35 -8.17 -1.27
C GLU A 43 -19.82 -8.21 -1.33
N HIS A 44 -19.23 -9.24 -0.75
CA HIS A 44 -17.88 -9.65 -1.08
C HIS A 44 -17.92 -10.06 -2.55
N LYS A 45 -17.90 -9.06 -3.44
CA LYS A 45 -17.43 -9.26 -4.80
C LYS A 45 -15.95 -9.57 -4.66
N GLY A 46 -15.60 -10.82 -4.54
CA GLY A 46 -14.19 -11.13 -4.60
C GLY A 46 -13.72 -12.48 -4.10
N LEU A 47 -14.53 -13.29 -3.42
CA LEU A 47 -14.06 -14.59 -2.92
C LEU A 47 -14.74 -15.80 -3.56
N ASP A 48 -15.71 -15.59 -4.44
CA ASP A 48 -16.31 -16.67 -5.22
C ASP A 48 -15.75 -16.65 -6.64
N ARG A 49 -14.90 -17.60 -6.88
CA ARG A 49 -14.13 -17.93 -8.09
C ARG A 49 -12.81 -17.19 -8.23
N VAL A 50 -11.75 -17.88 -7.79
CA VAL A 50 -10.48 -17.87 -8.51
C VAL A 50 -10.79 -18.44 -9.91
N THR A 51 -11.32 -17.61 -10.79
CA THR A 51 -11.14 -17.84 -12.22
C THR A 51 -9.68 -17.53 -12.45
N ASP A 52 -8.97 -18.40 -13.17
CA ASP A 52 -7.65 -18.12 -13.69
C ASP A 52 -7.68 -16.71 -14.29
N ALA A 53 -7.31 -15.72 -13.48
CA ALA A 53 -7.16 -14.36 -13.94
C ALA A 53 -5.89 -14.42 -14.82
N GLU A 54 -6.09 -14.48 -16.13
CA GLU A 54 -4.99 -14.21 -17.03
C GLU A 54 -4.38 -12.88 -16.54
N HIS A 55 -3.11 -12.89 -16.25
CA HIS A 55 -2.35 -11.67 -15.95
C HIS A 55 -2.70 -10.65 -17.02
N PRO A 56 -3.07 -9.42 -16.65
CA PRO A 56 -3.48 -8.43 -17.62
C PRO A 56 -2.43 -8.11 -18.63
N GLY A 57 -1.44 -8.93 -18.85
CA GLY A 57 -0.33 -8.71 -19.74
C GLY A 57 -0.13 -7.20 -19.89
N LEU A 58 0.99 -6.69 -19.60
CA LEU A 58 1.37 -5.30 -19.47
C LEU A 58 0.85 -4.41 -20.62
N GLY A 59 -0.44 -4.06 -20.56
CA GLY A 59 -1.04 -3.08 -21.48
C GLY A 59 -0.96 -3.40 -22.97
N GLU A 60 -0.47 -4.56 -23.34
CA GLU A 60 -0.50 -5.00 -24.73
C GLU A 60 -1.94 -5.36 -25.08
N ASP A 61 -2.53 -4.56 -25.98
CA ASP A 61 -3.86 -4.76 -26.59
C ASP A 61 -5.12 -4.38 -25.78
N GLY A 62 -5.03 -3.50 -24.79
CA GLY A 62 -6.22 -2.82 -24.26
C GLY A 62 -7.26 -3.72 -23.58
N LYS A 63 -6.88 -4.90 -23.07
CA LYS A 63 -7.81 -5.80 -22.39
C LYS A 63 -8.39 -5.24 -21.09
N TYR A 64 -7.70 -4.32 -20.43
CA TYR A 64 -8.09 -3.74 -19.13
C TYR A 64 -8.48 -2.27 -19.20
N HIS A 65 -8.13 -1.56 -20.27
CA HIS A 65 -8.53 -0.17 -20.49
C HIS A 65 -9.12 -0.07 -21.90
N SER A 66 -10.44 -0.17 -22.00
CA SER A 66 -11.07 0.23 -23.26
C SER A 66 -10.89 1.74 -23.38
N LYS A 67 -10.51 2.24 -24.56
CA LYS A 67 -10.43 3.70 -24.83
C LYS A 67 -11.73 4.45 -24.51
N LYS A 68 -12.83 3.74 -24.27
CA LYS A 68 -14.14 4.29 -23.89
C LYS A 68 -14.22 4.63 -22.40
N ASP A 69 -13.38 4.00 -21.58
CA ASP A 69 -13.34 4.19 -20.12
C ASP A 69 -12.21 5.14 -19.69
N GLU A 70 -11.42 5.62 -20.67
CA GLU A 70 -10.41 6.64 -20.42
C GLU A 70 -11.11 7.95 -20.08
N ASN A 71 -10.94 8.41 -18.85
CA ASN A 71 -11.22 9.79 -18.44
C ASN A 71 -9.87 10.54 -18.40
N PRO A 72 -9.37 11.04 -19.54
CA PRO A 72 -8.11 11.75 -19.57
C PRO A 72 -8.21 12.96 -18.65
N LEU A 73 -7.24 13.13 -17.80
CA LEU A 73 -7.13 14.30 -16.96
C LEU A 73 -6.92 15.54 -17.84
N PRO A 74 -7.39 16.72 -17.41
CA PRO A 74 -7.15 17.97 -18.14
C PRO A 74 -5.66 18.15 -18.41
N GLU A 75 -5.30 18.61 -19.59
CA GLU A 75 -3.90 18.94 -19.94
C GLU A 75 -3.29 19.88 -18.89
N GLY A 76 -2.07 19.60 -18.45
CA GLY A 76 -1.38 20.36 -17.41
C GLY A 76 -1.71 19.97 -15.98
N THR A 77 -2.48 18.88 -15.76
CA THR A 77 -2.70 18.35 -14.42
C THR A 77 -1.46 17.59 -13.95
N THR A 78 -0.84 18.05 -12.86
CA THR A 78 0.27 17.31 -12.24
C THR A 78 -0.24 16.06 -11.56
N LEU A 79 0.29 14.90 -11.96
CA LEU A 79 0.02 13.62 -11.32
C LEU A 79 0.92 13.44 -10.12
N THR A 80 0.32 13.30 -8.94
CA THR A 80 1.06 13.13 -7.69
C THR A 80 1.03 11.67 -7.23
N PHE A 81 2.20 11.12 -6.94
CA PHE A 81 2.39 9.75 -6.48
C PHE A 81 3.08 9.73 -5.11
N ALA A 82 2.63 8.86 -4.22
CA ALA A 82 3.34 8.55 -3.00
C ALA A 82 4.08 7.22 -3.15
N LEU A 83 5.38 7.22 -2.88
CA LEU A 83 6.18 6.01 -2.83
C LEU A 83 6.21 5.51 -1.40
N ALA A 84 5.54 4.40 -1.11
CA ALA A 84 5.37 3.84 0.23
C ALA A 84 5.92 2.42 0.31
N GLY A 85 6.44 2.04 1.46
CA GLY A 85 6.96 0.68 1.69
C GLY A 85 7.74 0.58 3.00
N ASN A 86 8.10 -0.63 3.36
CA ASN A 86 8.86 -0.91 4.56
C ASN A 86 10.28 -0.33 4.48
N GLN A 87 10.95 -0.27 5.62
CA GLN A 87 12.39 0.05 5.63
C GLN A 87 13.15 -1.05 4.88
N ASN A 88 14.16 -0.64 4.12
CA ASN A 88 15.03 -1.52 3.34
C ASN A 88 14.37 -2.32 2.20
N CYS A 89 13.12 -2.03 1.82
CA CYS A 89 12.47 -2.68 0.66
C CYS A 89 12.96 -2.18 -0.71
N GLY A 90 13.96 -1.29 -0.75
CA GLY A 90 14.52 -0.73 -1.99
C GLY A 90 13.83 0.55 -2.47
N LYS A 91 13.07 1.24 -1.62
CA LYS A 91 12.30 2.44 -1.94
C LYS A 91 13.14 3.55 -2.56
N THR A 92 14.21 3.96 -1.88
CA THR A 92 15.12 5.00 -2.38
C THR A 92 15.82 4.60 -3.69
N THR A 93 16.12 3.31 -3.88
CA THR A 93 16.69 2.82 -5.13
C THR A 93 15.68 2.98 -6.27
N LEU A 94 14.43 2.58 -6.07
CA LEU A 94 13.37 2.75 -7.06
C LEU A 94 13.10 4.24 -7.33
N PHE A 95 13.04 5.08 -6.29
CA PHE A 95 12.88 6.52 -6.45
C PHE A 95 13.95 7.13 -7.35
N ASN A 96 15.21 6.73 -7.17
CA ASN A 96 16.33 7.18 -8.00
C ASN A 96 16.22 6.67 -9.46
N GLN A 97 15.71 5.46 -9.66
CA GLN A 97 15.46 4.93 -11.00
C GLN A 97 14.35 5.70 -11.71
N LEU A 98 13.27 6.00 -11.02
CA LEU A 98 12.13 6.75 -11.56
C LEU A 98 12.49 8.19 -11.89
N THR A 99 13.18 8.89 -10.98
CA THR A 99 13.37 10.35 -11.08
C THR A 99 14.74 10.76 -11.63
N GLY A 100 15.76 9.94 -11.47
CA GLY A 100 17.14 10.28 -11.89
C GLY A 100 17.69 11.47 -11.12
N SER A 101 18.17 12.49 -11.86
CA SER A 101 18.71 13.73 -11.29
C SER A 101 17.67 14.79 -10.94
N ASN A 102 16.41 14.58 -11.32
CA ASN A 102 15.31 15.54 -11.13
C ASN A 102 14.69 15.41 -9.74
N GLN A 103 15.50 15.59 -8.71
CA GLN A 103 15.09 15.43 -7.31
C GLN A 103 15.19 16.75 -6.56
N HIS A 104 14.23 17.00 -5.70
CA HIS A 104 14.25 18.05 -4.71
C HIS A 104 14.29 17.45 -3.31
N VAL A 105 15.22 17.90 -2.48
CA VAL A 105 15.38 17.39 -1.12
C VAL A 105 15.05 18.51 -0.13
N GLY A 106 14.21 18.20 0.84
CA GLY A 106 13.81 19.11 1.91
C GLY A 106 13.38 18.32 3.14
N ASN A 107 12.63 18.93 4.02
CA ASN A 107 12.01 18.26 5.16
C ASN A 107 10.49 18.31 5.04
N PHE A 108 9.82 17.33 5.62
CA PHE A 108 8.37 17.42 5.78
C PHE A 108 8.02 18.58 6.74
N PRO A 109 6.91 19.31 6.50
CA PRO A 109 6.55 20.47 7.32
C PRO A 109 6.43 20.13 8.81
N GLY A 110 7.14 20.91 9.66
CA GLY A 110 7.04 20.81 11.11
C GLY A 110 7.80 19.65 11.76
N VAL A 111 8.58 18.88 11.00
CA VAL A 111 9.37 17.75 11.50
C VAL A 111 10.75 17.70 10.86
N THR A 112 11.70 16.97 11.48
CA THR A 112 13.06 16.77 10.97
C THR A 112 13.21 15.54 10.09
N VAL A 113 12.11 15.11 9.46
CA VAL A 113 12.08 13.95 8.57
C VAL A 113 12.32 14.42 7.14
N ASP A 114 13.25 13.79 6.46
CA ASP A 114 13.63 14.13 5.08
C ASP A 114 12.46 13.87 4.12
N ARG A 115 12.23 14.83 3.21
CA ARG A 115 11.31 14.75 2.09
C ARG A 115 12.08 14.78 0.79
N LYS A 116 11.79 13.85 -0.09
CA LYS A 116 12.35 13.80 -1.45
C LYS A 116 11.20 13.77 -2.44
N ASP A 117 11.21 14.74 -3.31
CA ASP A 117 10.25 14.84 -4.41
C ASP A 117 11.00 14.80 -5.74
N GLY A 118 10.37 14.26 -6.79
CA GLY A 118 10.96 14.27 -8.12
C GLY A 118 9.96 13.94 -9.21
N SER A 119 10.22 14.40 -10.43
CA SER A 119 9.42 14.03 -11.60
C SER A 119 9.92 12.73 -12.19
N ILE A 120 9.01 11.90 -12.69
CA ILE A 120 9.38 10.68 -13.44
C ILE A 120 10.08 11.08 -14.72
N LYS A 121 11.17 10.38 -15.06
CA LYS A 121 11.93 10.59 -16.32
C LYS A 121 11.00 10.49 -17.52
N GLY A 122 11.02 11.49 -18.38
CA GLY A 122 10.16 11.54 -19.56
C GLY A 122 8.73 12.04 -19.31
N TYR A 123 8.33 12.24 -18.04
CA TYR A 123 6.99 12.70 -17.65
C TYR A 123 7.07 13.90 -16.69
N PRO A 124 7.30 15.12 -17.24
CA PRO A 124 7.52 16.32 -16.42
C PRO A 124 6.30 16.71 -15.57
N ASP A 125 5.10 16.33 -15.99
CA ASP A 125 3.85 16.62 -15.29
C ASP A 125 3.53 15.59 -14.17
N THR A 126 4.56 14.91 -13.66
CA THR A 126 4.46 13.96 -12.56
C THR A 126 5.25 14.44 -11.36
N LEU A 127 4.79 14.11 -10.16
CA LEU A 127 5.49 14.35 -8.91
C LEU A 127 5.43 13.09 -8.04
N VAL A 128 6.56 12.48 -7.81
CA VAL A 128 6.72 11.33 -6.91
C VAL A 128 7.33 11.84 -5.61
N THR A 129 6.69 11.55 -4.48
CA THR A 129 7.21 11.83 -3.14
C THR A 129 7.67 10.52 -2.50
N ASP A 130 8.96 10.44 -2.12
CA ASP A 130 9.52 9.31 -1.36
C ASP A 130 9.12 9.46 0.11
N LEU A 131 8.23 8.59 0.58
CA LEU A 131 7.80 8.59 1.98
C LEU A 131 8.82 7.84 2.85
N PRO A 132 8.95 8.21 4.14
CA PRO A 132 9.73 7.43 5.08
C PRO A 132 9.35 5.95 5.08
N GLY A 133 10.34 5.07 5.30
CA GLY A 133 10.09 3.63 5.43
C GLY A 133 9.34 3.32 6.71
N ILE A 134 8.17 2.73 6.58
CA ILE A 134 7.28 2.41 7.70
C ILE A 134 6.81 0.97 7.62
N TYR A 135 6.44 0.39 8.75
CA TYR A 135 5.90 -0.97 8.81
C TYR A 135 4.38 -0.99 8.96
N SER A 136 3.81 0.12 9.41
CA SER A 136 2.37 0.27 9.58
C SER A 136 1.95 1.72 9.45
N MET A 137 0.65 1.95 9.30
CA MET A 137 0.04 3.28 9.32
C MET A 137 -0.29 3.75 10.74
N SER A 138 0.19 3.05 11.76
CA SER A 138 -0.01 3.39 13.17
C SER A 138 0.86 4.58 13.56
N PRO A 139 0.35 5.58 14.30
CA PRO A 139 1.06 6.84 14.57
C PRO A 139 2.01 6.72 15.77
N TYR A 140 2.94 5.76 15.78
CA TYR A 140 3.87 5.57 16.89
C TYR A 140 5.21 6.29 16.70
N SER A 141 5.72 6.31 15.47
CA SER A 141 6.97 7.00 15.14
C SER A 141 6.71 8.28 14.36
N SER A 142 7.69 9.19 14.32
CA SER A 142 7.64 10.41 13.50
C SER A 142 7.47 10.09 12.03
N GLU A 143 8.13 9.05 11.56
CA GLU A 143 8.09 8.57 10.18
C GLU A 143 6.70 8.04 9.81
N GLU A 144 6.07 7.27 10.70
CA GLU A 144 4.72 6.74 10.50
C GLU A 144 3.68 7.86 10.51
N ILE A 145 3.82 8.82 11.42
CA ILE A 145 2.95 10.00 11.47
C ILE A 145 3.05 10.81 10.17
N VAL A 146 4.27 11.06 9.69
CA VAL A 146 4.53 11.81 8.45
C VAL A 146 3.91 11.10 7.25
N SER A 147 4.20 9.82 7.08
CA SER A 147 3.70 9.03 5.95
C SER A 147 2.17 8.95 5.95
N ARG A 148 1.58 8.70 7.12
CA ARG A 148 0.13 8.67 7.29
C ARG A 148 -0.50 10.03 6.97
N ASN A 149 0.04 11.11 7.51
CA ASN A 149 -0.49 12.46 7.30
C ASN A 149 -0.37 12.86 5.83
N PHE A 150 0.74 12.54 5.17
CA PHE A 150 0.92 12.79 3.75
C PHE A 150 -0.19 12.12 2.92
N ILE A 151 -0.41 10.83 3.13
CA ILE A 151 -1.43 10.08 2.38
C ILE A 151 -2.84 10.62 2.66
N LEU A 152 -3.17 10.95 3.92
CA LEU A 152 -4.50 11.41 4.31
C LEU A 152 -4.83 12.84 3.88
N TYR A 153 -3.86 13.75 3.98
CA TYR A 153 -4.10 15.19 3.80
C TYR A 153 -3.65 15.70 2.43
N GLU A 154 -2.49 15.26 1.92
CA GLU A 154 -2.00 15.64 0.59
C GLU A 154 -2.74 14.87 -0.52
N LYS A 155 -3.33 13.70 -0.19
CA LYS A 155 -4.17 12.89 -1.07
C LYS A 155 -3.52 12.67 -2.44
N PRO A 156 -2.40 11.95 -2.51
CA PRO A 156 -1.76 11.64 -3.79
C PRO A 156 -2.76 10.93 -4.72
N ARG A 157 -2.59 11.13 -6.02
CA ARG A 157 -3.46 10.50 -7.04
C ARG A 157 -3.34 8.99 -7.06
N ALA A 158 -2.15 8.48 -6.78
CA ALA A 158 -1.94 7.05 -6.61
C ALA A 158 -0.77 6.77 -5.65
N ILE A 159 -0.73 5.55 -5.15
CA ILE A 159 0.35 5.04 -4.30
C ILE A 159 1.13 3.99 -5.09
N ILE A 160 2.46 4.13 -5.11
CA ILE A 160 3.37 3.08 -5.54
C ILE A 160 3.85 2.39 -4.27
N ASN A 161 3.30 1.22 -3.96
CA ASN A 161 3.67 0.45 -2.78
C ASN A 161 4.78 -0.54 -3.12
N ILE A 162 5.96 -0.36 -2.52
CA ILE A 162 7.09 -1.24 -2.72
C ILE A 162 7.06 -2.35 -1.70
N VAL A 163 7.07 -3.59 -2.19
CA VAL A 163 7.06 -4.83 -1.41
C VAL A 163 8.35 -5.58 -1.66
N ASP A 164 9.06 -5.92 -0.61
CA ASP A 164 10.23 -6.80 -0.68
C ASP A 164 9.77 -8.24 -0.89
N ALA A 165 10.08 -8.78 -2.08
CA ALA A 165 9.71 -10.13 -2.49
C ALA A 165 10.37 -11.23 -1.65
N THR A 166 11.50 -10.94 -1.00
CA THR A 166 12.21 -11.88 -0.12
C THR A 166 11.57 -11.96 1.27
N ASN A 167 10.72 -10.98 1.62
CA ASN A 167 10.06 -10.90 2.93
C ASN A 167 8.59 -10.42 2.79
N ILE A 168 7.83 -11.11 1.97
CA ILE A 168 6.46 -10.72 1.57
C ILE A 168 5.54 -10.56 2.78
N GLU A 169 5.50 -11.53 3.69
CA GLU A 169 4.57 -11.55 4.82
C GLU A 169 4.63 -10.26 5.64
N ARG A 170 5.85 -9.81 5.95
CA ARG A 170 6.07 -8.59 6.71
C ARG A 170 5.63 -7.33 5.94
N ASN A 171 5.85 -7.32 4.64
CA ASN A 171 5.55 -6.17 3.79
C ASN A 171 4.04 -6.05 3.50
N LEU A 172 3.35 -7.18 3.34
CA LEU A 172 1.91 -7.19 3.06
C LEU A 172 1.08 -6.57 4.18
N TYR A 173 1.56 -6.54 5.41
CA TYR A 173 0.85 -5.89 6.50
C TYR A 173 0.59 -4.40 6.22
N LEU A 174 1.61 -3.67 5.77
CA LEU A 174 1.46 -2.28 5.33
C LEU A 174 0.59 -2.19 4.06
N THR A 175 0.81 -3.08 3.10
CA THR A 175 0.03 -3.12 1.85
C THR A 175 -1.47 -3.21 2.11
N MET A 176 -1.89 -4.09 3.01
CA MET A 176 -3.30 -4.23 3.38
C MET A 176 -3.88 -2.95 3.98
N GLN A 177 -3.11 -2.25 4.82
CA GLN A 177 -3.54 -0.97 5.40
C GLN A 177 -3.64 0.14 4.34
N LEU A 178 -2.73 0.16 3.35
CA LEU A 178 -2.79 1.11 2.25
C LEU A 178 -4.00 0.85 1.33
N LEU A 179 -4.36 -0.41 1.09
CA LEU A 179 -5.57 -0.78 0.34
C LEU A 179 -6.85 -0.27 1.00
N GLU A 180 -6.91 -0.27 2.33
CA GLU A 180 -8.05 0.26 3.08
C GLU A 180 -8.27 1.77 2.90
N MET A 181 -7.23 2.50 2.47
CA MET A 181 -7.32 3.95 2.21
C MET A 181 -8.12 4.29 0.95
N ASN A 182 -8.42 3.30 0.09
CA ASN A 182 -9.14 3.47 -1.18
C ASN A 182 -8.52 4.50 -2.13
N ILE A 183 -7.21 4.64 -2.10
CA ILE A 183 -6.44 5.42 -3.07
C ILE A 183 -5.95 4.44 -4.16
N PRO A 184 -6.01 4.79 -5.44
CA PRO A 184 -5.44 3.96 -6.50
C PRO A 184 -4.01 3.54 -6.16
N MET A 185 -3.69 2.27 -6.31
CA MET A 185 -2.39 1.74 -5.91
C MET A 185 -1.87 0.72 -6.91
N VAL A 186 -0.56 0.72 -7.10
CA VAL A 186 0.20 -0.35 -7.77
C VAL A 186 1.21 -0.92 -6.78
N VAL A 187 1.40 -2.22 -6.81
CA VAL A 187 2.43 -2.90 -6.01
C VAL A 187 3.66 -3.12 -6.89
N ALA A 188 4.78 -2.53 -6.51
CA ALA A 188 6.09 -2.81 -7.08
C ALA A 188 6.76 -3.93 -6.25
N LEU A 189 6.68 -5.15 -6.75
CA LEU A 189 7.24 -6.35 -6.10
C LEU A 189 8.74 -6.40 -6.39
N ASN A 190 9.54 -5.86 -5.48
CA ASN A 190 10.98 -5.65 -5.65
C ASN A 190 11.83 -6.83 -5.17
N MET A 191 13.10 -6.85 -5.56
CA MET A 191 14.08 -7.90 -5.26
C MET A 191 13.73 -9.25 -5.89
N MET A 192 13.04 -9.24 -7.03
CA MET A 192 12.71 -10.46 -7.78
C MET A 192 13.96 -11.19 -8.28
N ASP A 193 15.03 -10.49 -8.52
CA ASP A 193 16.34 -11.07 -8.85
C ASP A 193 16.93 -11.92 -7.71
N GLU A 194 16.70 -11.52 -6.44
CA GLU A 194 17.12 -12.30 -5.30
C GLU A 194 16.26 -13.56 -5.12
N VAL A 195 14.95 -13.44 -5.31
CA VAL A 195 14.02 -14.59 -5.27
C VAL A 195 14.42 -15.62 -6.33
N THR A 196 14.63 -15.17 -7.56
CA THR A 196 15.03 -16.05 -8.68
C THR A 196 16.44 -16.62 -8.45
N GLY A 197 17.38 -15.81 -7.94
CA GLY A 197 18.74 -16.26 -7.61
C GLY A 197 18.77 -17.34 -6.53
N ASN A 198 17.81 -17.34 -5.62
CA ASN A 198 17.62 -18.36 -4.59
C ASN A 198 16.70 -19.51 -5.03
N HIS A 199 16.43 -19.65 -6.33
CA HIS A 199 15.56 -20.68 -6.90
C HIS A 199 14.10 -20.62 -6.38
N GLY A 200 13.66 -19.47 -5.85
CA GLY A 200 12.29 -19.21 -5.49
C GLY A 200 11.46 -18.74 -6.68
N SER A 201 10.16 -18.81 -6.54
CA SER A 201 9.20 -18.25 -7.48
C SER A 201 8.00 -17.69 -6.72
N ILE A 202 7.39 -16.62 -7.27
CA ILE A 202 6.19 -16.01 -6.74
C ILE A 202 5.15 -16.01 -7.85
N ASP A 203 3.95 -16.49 -7.54
CA ASP A 203 2.82 -16.37 -8.45
C ASP A 203 2.26 -14.94 -8.38
N VAL A 204 2.78 -14.10 -9.27
CA VAL A 204 2.40 -12.68 -9.37
C VAL A 204 0.93 -12.53 -9.71
N ASN A 205 0.39 -13.42 -10.57
CA ASN A 205 -1.02 -13.38 -10.98
C ASN A 205 -1.95 -13.70 -9.82
N ALA A 206 -1.62 -14.71 -9.02
CA ALA A 206 -2.38 -15.03 -7.83
C ALA A 206 -2.32 -13.89 -6.80
N MET A 207 -1.16 -13.24 -6.64
CA MET A 207 -1.00 -12.10 -5.75
C MET A 207 -1.84 -10.90 -6.20
N GLU A 208 -1.84 -10.60 -7.50
CA GLU A 208 -2.65 -9.55 -8.10
C GLU A 208 -4.16 -9.81 -7.92
N ALA A 209 -4.60 -11.05 -8.21
CA ALA A 209 -5.99 -11.45 -8.01
C ALA A 209 -6.41 -11.35 -6.53
N PHE A 210 -5.52 -11.66 -5.60
CA PHE A 210 -5.78 -11.59 -4.17
C PHE A 210 -5.86 -10.14 -3.67
N LEU A 211 -4.92 -9.29 -4.08
CA LEU A 211 -4.85 -7.89 -3.64
C LEU A 211 -5.86 -6.99 -4.36
N GLY A 212 -6.28 -7.36 -5.58
CA GLY A 212 -7.18 -6.57 -6.41
C GLY A 212 -6.57 -5.29 -6.98
N VAL A 213 -5.23 -5.23 -7.05
CA VAL A 213 -4.46 -4.12 -7.61
C VAL A 213 -3.31 -4.67 -8.47
N PRO A 214 -2.83 -3.93 -9.47
CA PRO A 214 -1.69 -4.37 -10.29
C PRO A 214 -0.46 -4.68 -9.46
N VAL A 215 0.23 -5.76 -9.79
CA VAL A 215 1.49 -6.20 -9.14
C VAL A 215 2.57 -6.34 -10.20
N ILE A 216 3.55 -5.45 -10.18
CA ILE A 216 4.63 -5.42 -11.15
C ILE A 216 5.91 -5.97 -10.52
N PRO A 217 6.43 -7.11 -11.00
CA PRO A 217 7.70 -7.66 -10.53
C PRO A 217 8.87 -6.82 -11.04
N ILE A 218 9.72 -6.36 -10.12
CA ILE A 218 10.85 -5.49 -10.44
C ILE A 218 12.14 -5.95 -9.74
N SER A 219 13.27 -5.49 -10.27
CA SER A 219 14.52 -5.36 -9.56
C SER A 219 15.01 -3.92 -9.69
N ALA A 220 14.76 -3.11 -8.67
CA ALA A 220 15.17 -1.70 -8.67
C ALA A 220 16.70 -1.57 -8.74
N ALA A 221 17.45 -2.49 -8.15
CA ALA A 221 18.92 -2.51 -8.18
C ALA A 221 19.47 -2.73 -9.60
N LYS A 222 18.79 -3.56 -10.41
CA LYS A 222 19.17 -3.86 -11.80
C LYS A 222 18.42 -3.03 -12.83
N ASN A 223 17.47 -2.21 -12.40
CA ASN A 223 16.58 -1.44 -13.28
C ASN A 223 15.74 -2.35 -14.20
N GLU A 224 15.33 -3.53 -13.71
CA GLU A 224 14.48 -4.46 -14.43
C GLU A 224 13.01 -4.26 -14.01
N GLY A 225 12.07 -4.26 -14.97
CA GLY A 225 10.64 -4.07 -14.75
C GLY A 225 10.22 -2.63 -14.40
N VAL A 226 11.16 -1.68 -14.27
CA VAL A 226 10.84 -0.29 -13.90
C VAL A 226 10.11 0.44 -15.02
N ASP A 227 10.47 0.19 -16.29
CA ASP A 227 9.78 0.78 -17.46
C ASP A 227 8.30 0.32 -17.52
N GLU A 228 8.03 -0.88 -17.04
CA GLU A 228 6.73 -1.48 -16.96
C GLU A 228 5.88 -0.82 -15.87
N LEU A 229 6.49 -0.54 -14.73
CA LEU A 229 5.85 0.19 -13.64
C LEU A 229 5.44 1.62 -14.03
N ILE A 230 6.14 2.24 -14.99
CA ILE A 230 5.89 3.60 -15.47
C ILE A 230 4.73 3.65 -16.49
N ARG A 231 4.47 2.56 -17.21
CA ARG A 231 3.38 2.47 -18.21
C ARG A 231 2.02 2.34 -17.58
#